data_195e29728630934b31aced533af9aaaf
#
_entry.id   195e29728630934b31aced533af9aaaf
#
_cell.length_a   1.000
_cell.length_b   1.000
_cell.length_c   1.000
_cell.angle_alpha   90.00
_cell.angle_beta   90.00
_cell.angle_gamma   90.00
#
_symmetry.space_group_name_H-M   'P 1'
#
loop_
_entity.id
_entity.type
_entity.pdbx_description
1 polymer ?
#
loop_
_entity_poly.entity_id
_entity_poly.type
_entity_poly.pdbx_seq_one_letter_code
_entity_poly.pdbx_strand_id
1 'polypeptide(L)'
;VTIAGLRAARATDVKQIDAQLKGGTLVEFVELDGAFSAFVISGGKIHFFRDLASRIEIQQMLDDLHFQFGTLRYGMAGMERFINQMKSRTEACLGNLYDRLVRPLERQLSGEKLVIVPAGSLYYVPFHALFDGLKYMVERFETIYAPSAGVWRTLDARPPRPIENSLLMAFADERIPLVETEIAAIRRLVPKPRLLSGAKATFSAFV
;
A
#
# COMPACT_ATOMS: atom_id res chain seq x y z
N VAL A 1 -0.52 25.61 3.17
CA VAL A 1 0.29 24.84 2.21
C VAL A 1 -0.33 25.05 0.83
N THR A 2 0.27 25.94 0.07
CA THR A 2 -0.21 26.28 -1.28
C THR A 2 0.11 25.09 -2.20
N ILE A 3 -0.90 24.54 -2.87
CA ILE A 3 -0.80 23.50 -3.91
C ILE A 3 -0.11 24.04 -5.18
N ALA A 4 0.77 25.01 -5.06
CA ALA A 4 1.45 25.70 -6.16
C ALA A 4 2.63 24.90 -6.77
N GLY A 5 2.59 23.55 -6.73
CA GLY A 5 3.62 22.70 -7.31
C GLY A 5 3.11 21.56 -8.20
N LEU A 6 1.80 21.35 -8.28
CA LEU A 6 1.21 20.42 -9.24
C LEU A 6 1.03 21.15 -10.57
N ARG A 7 2.13 21.44 -11.26
CA ARG A 7 2.06 21.73 -12.70
C ARG A 7 1.46 20.50 -13.37
N ALA A 8 0.54 20.73 -14.31
CA ALA A 8 -0.10 19.70 -15.12
C ALA A 8 0.88 18.57 -15.43
N ALA A 9 0.52 17.34 -15.06
CA ALA A 9 1.37 16.18 -15.26
C ALA A 9 1.73 16.08 -16.73
N ARG A 10 2.96 16.43 -17.08
CA ARG A 10 3.50 16.11 -18.41
C ARG A 10 3.56 14.60 -18.47
N ALA A 11 3.20 14.04 -19.64
CA ALA A 11 3.36 12.62 -19.91
C ALA A 11 4.74 12.16 -19.40
N THR A 12 4.75 11.20 -18.48
CA THR A 12 5.99 10.81 -17.82
C THR A 12 6.75 9.89 -18.77
N ASP A 13 7.99 10.23 -19.09
CA ASP A 13 8.85 9.42 -19.95
C ASP A 13 9.20 8.11 -19.22
N VAL A 14 8.90 6.98 -19.87
CA VAL A 14 9.19 5.63 -19.36
C VAL A 14 10.67 5.44 -19.00
N LYS A 15 11.57 6.01 -19.81
CA LYS A 15 13.01 5.94 -19.55
C LYS A 15 13.40 6.62 -18.23
N GLN A 16 12.68 7.69 -17.86
CA GLN A 16 12.92 8.38 -16.60
C GLN A 16 12.39 7.58 -15.40
N ILE A 17 11.24 6.89 -15.57
CA ILE A 17 10.73 5.98 -14.55
C ILE A 17 11.70 4.82 -14.34
N ASP A 18 12.11 4.16 -15.42
CA ASP A 18 13.00 2.99 -15.37
C ASP A 18 14.35 3.33 -14.73
N ALA A 19 14.96 4.45 -15.10
CA ALA A 19 16.22 4.91 -14.50
C ALA A 19 16.08 5.10 -12.98
N GLN A 20 14.94 5.56 -12.50
CA GLN A 20 14.68 5.80 -11.08
C GLN A 20 14.32 4.53 -10.32
N LEU A 21 13.75 3.52 -11.00
CA LEU A 21 13.49 2.19 -10.42
C LEU A 21 14.78 1.44 -10.06
N LYS A 22 15.90 1.78 -10.68
CA LYS A 22 17.23 1.16 -10.42
C LYS A 22 17.19 -0.37 -10.53
N GLY A 23 16.54 -0.88 -11.56
CA GLY A 23 16.34 -2.31 -11.79
C GLY A 23 15.10 -2.92 -11.17
N GLY A 24 14.33 -2.14 -10.40
CA GLY A 24 13.02 -2.54 -9.88
C GLY A 24 11.92 -2.49 -10.95
N THR A 25 10.70 -2.67 -10.50
CA THR A 25 9.50 -2.72 -11.35
C THR A 25 8.45 -1.73 -10.88
N LEU A 26 7.74 -1.10 -11.82
CA LEU A 26 6.52 -0.35 -11.56
C LEU A 26 5.34 -1.05 -12.26
N VAL A 27 4.27 -1.27 -11.49
CA VAL A 27 3.01 -1.82 -11.99
C VAL A 27 1.91 -0.78 -11.79
N GLU A 28 1.37 -0.26 -12.87
CA GLU A 28 0.24 0.69 -12.86
C GLU A 28 -1.01 -0.02 -13.37
N PHE A 29 -1.97 -0.20 -12.47
CA PHE A 29 -3.26 -0.79 -12.82
C PHE A 29 -4.21 0.26 -13.37
N VAL A 30 -5.03 -0.15 -14.32
CA VAL A 30 -6.10 0.66 -14.90
C VAL A 30 -7.38 -0.18 -14.97
N GLU A 31 -8.53 0.46 -14.80
CA GLU A 31 -9.83 -0.18 -15.02
C GLU A 31 -10.36 0.24 -16.40
N LEU A 32 -10.59 -0.72 -17.27
CA LEU A 32 -11.11 -0.54 -18.61
C LEU A 32 -12.31 -1.48 -18.80
N ASP A 33 -13.46 -0.95 -19.21
CA ASP A 33 -14.66 -1.73 -19.49
C ASP A 33 -15.09 -2.69 -18.37
N GLY A 34 -14.84 -2.31 -17.10
CA GLY A 34 -15.17 -3.12 -15.93
C GLY A 34 -14.20 -4.26 -15.63
N ALA A 35 -13.05 -4.30 -16.29
CA ALA A 35 -11.95 -5.21 -16.03
C ALA A 35 -10.66 -4.44 -15.68
N PHE A 36 -9.84 -5.03 -14.82
CA PHE A 36 -8.53 -4.50 -14.49
C PHE A 36 -7.48 -5.00 -15.46
N SER A 37 -6.67 -4.07 -15.94
CA SER A 37 -5.50 -4.30 -16.77
C SER A 37 -4.28 -3.66 -16.13
N ALA A 38 -3.07 -4.03 -16.53
CA ALA A 38 -1.86 -3.47 -15.94
C ALA A 38 -0.82 -3.08 -16.98
N PHE A 39 -0.18 -1.93 -16.77
CA PHE A 39 1.09 -1.56 -17.39
C PHE A 39 2.22 -1.93 -16.45
N VAL A 40 3.22 -2.65 -16.95
CA VAL A 40 4.42 -3.02 -16.20
C VAL A 40 5.62 -2.37 -16.85
N ILE A 41 6.33 -1.55 -16.10
CA ILE A 41 7.58 -0.91 -16.53
C ILE A 41 8.73 -1.61 -15.83
N SER A 42 9.61 -2.21 -16.63
CA SER A 42 10.76 -2.95 -16.14
C SER A 42 11.82 -3.07 -17.24
N GLY A 43 13.11 -2.87 -16.93
CA GLY A 43 14.22 -2.96 -17.88
C GLY A 43 14.06 -2.07 -19.10
N GLY A 44 13.55 -0.86 -18.92
CA GLY A 44 13.33 0.13 -20.00
C GLY A 44 12.17 -0.19 -20.95
N LYS A 45 11.36 -1.19 -20.67
CA LYS A 45 10.24 -1.62 -21.50
C LYS A 45 8.92 -1.43 -20.77
N ILE A 46 7.85 -1.25 -21.55
CA ILE A 46 6.46 -1.31 -21.09
C ILE A 46 5.84 -2.60 -21.60
N HIS A 47 5.23 -3.34 -20.69
CA HIS A 47 4.39 -4.47 -21.02
C HIS A 47 2.95 -4.16 -20.62
N PHE A 48 1.99 -4.50 -21.44
CA PHE A 48 0.57 -4.32 -21.16
C PHE A 48 -0.10 -5.68 -21.01
N PHE A 49 -0.78 -5.88 -19.89
CA PHE A 49 -1.55 -7.07 -19.55
C PHE A 49 -3.01 -6.71 -19.46
N ARG A 50 -3.80 -7.27 -20.36
CA ARG A 50 -5.21 -6.96 -20.50
C ARG A 50 -6.07 -7.94 -19.72
N ASP A 51 -7.19 -7.44 -19.17
CA ASP A 51 -8.27 -8.26 -18.60
C ASP A 51 -7.79 -9.27 -17.54
N LEU A 52 -6.99 -8.81 -16.59
CA LEU A 52 -6.46 -9.63 -15.50
C LEU A 52 -7.58 -10.19 -14.60
N ALA A 53 -8.56 -9.36 -14.26
CA ALA A 53 -9.74 -9.72 -13.50
C ALA A 53 -10.86 -8.71 -13.72
N SER A 54 -12.10 -9.12 -13.62
CA SER A 54 -13.23 -8.19 -13.61
C SER A 54 -13.33 -7.47 -12.26
N ARG A 55 -13.97 -6.29 -12.24
CA ARG A 55 -14.27 -5.56 -10.99
C ARG A 55 -15.11 -6.40 -10.03
N ILE A 56 -16.05 -7.19 -10.56
CA ILE A 56 -16.92 -8.04 -9.74
C ILE A 56 -16.12 -9.13 -9.06
N GLU A 57 -15.21 -9.82 -9.78
CA GLU A 57 -14.34 -10.85 -9.19
C GLU A 57 -13.47 -10.27 -8.08
N ILE A 58 -12.84 -9.13 -8.31
CA ILE A 58 -12.00 -8.47 -7.29
C ILE A 58 -12.83 -8.08 -6.07
N GLN A 59 -14.05 -7.54 -6.26
CA GLN A 59 -14.90 -7.18 -5.13
C GLN A 59 -15.28 -8.41 -4.29
N GLN A 60 -15.62 -9.53 -4.92
CA GLN A 60 -15.91 -10.78 -4.21
C GLN A 60 -14.70 -11.28 -3.41
N MET A 61 -13.51 -11.28 -4.03
CA MET A 61 -12.27 -11.69 -3.35
C MET A 61 -11.92 -10.78 -2.16
N LEU A 62 -12.18 -9.46 -2.28
CA LEU A 62 -11.99 -8.51 -1.18
C LEU A 62 -13.00 -8.74 -0.06
N ASP A 63 -14.25 -9.02 -0.37
CA ASP A 63 -15.29 -9.32 0.63
C ASP A 63 -14.93 -10.59 1.40
N ASP A 64 -14.46 -11.64 0.72
CA ASP A 64 -13.96 -12.87 1.35
C ASP A 64 -12.77 -12.59 2.28
N LEU A 65 -11.81 -11.80 1.83
CA LEU A 65 -10.64 -11.41 2.62
C LEU A 65 -11.04 -10.59 3.86
N HIS A 66 -11.92 -9.61 3.69
CA HIS A 66 -12.43 -8.79 4.79
C HIS A 66 -13.22 -9.62 5.81
N PHE A 67 -13.95 -10.64 5.37
CA PHE A 67 -14.62 -11.58 6.25
C PHE A 67 -13.61 -12.34 7.12
N GLN A 68 -12.49 -12.83 6.54
CA GLN A 68 -11.44 -13.50 7.31
C GLN A 68 -10.81 -12.55 8.35
N PHE A 69 -10.50 -11.31 7.97
CA PHE A 69 -9.96 -10.31 8.91
C PHE A 69 -10.96 -9.93 10.00
N GLY A 70 -12.25 -9.80 9.66
CA GLY A 70 -13.31 -9.56 10.63
C GLY A 70 -13.39 -10.65 11.69
N THR A 71 -13.27 -11.91 11.27
CA THR A 71 -13.28 -13.06 12.19
C THR A 71 -12.11 -13.03 13.17
N LEU A 72 -10.91 -12.61 12.73
CA LEU A 72 -9.74 -12.46 13.59
C LEU A 72 -9.89 -11.32 14.60
N ARG A 73 -10.62 -10.26 14.26
CA ARG A 73 -10.79 -9.07 15.12
C ARG A 73 -11.65 -9.32 16.36
N TYR A 74 -12.62 -10.25 16.28
CA TYR A 74 -13.58 -10.47 17.37
C TYR A 74 -13.07 -11.35 18.53
N GLY A 75 -11.80 -11.72 18.53
CA GLY A 75 -11.12 -12.21 19.71
C GLY A 75 -10.50 -13.58 19.54
N MET A 76 -9.22 -13.65 19.91
CA MET A 76 -8.42 -14.88 19.91
C MET A 76 -8.58 -15.69 21.20
N ALA A 77 -9.25 -15.15 22.21
CA ALA A 77 -9.45 -15.84 23.49
C ALA A 77 -10.25 -17.14 23.29
N GLY A 78 -9.60 -18.27 23.46
CA GLY A 78 -10.17 -19.62 23.26
C GLY A 78 -10.17 -20.12 21.82
N MET A 79 -9.65 -19.36 20.83
CA MET A 79 -9.59 -19.77 19.43
C MET A 79 -8.20 -20.24 18.96
N GLU A 80 -7.23 -20.38 19.88
CA GLU A 80 -5.84 -20.75 19.56
C GLU A 80 -5.75 -22.02 18.72
N ARG A 81 -6.62 -23.02 18.97
CA ARG A 81 -6.69 -24.26 18.19
C ARG A 81 -7.13 -24.05 16.72
N PHE A 82 -7.76 -22.90 16.41
CA PHE A 82 -8.24 -22.59 15.05
C PHE A 82 -7.33 -21.63 14.30
N ILE A 83 -6.28 -21.09 14.94
CA ILE A 83 -5.38 -20.10 14.32
C ILE A 83 -4.79 -20.61 13.02
N ASN A 84 -4.31 -21.85 12.99
CA ASN A 84 -3.72 -22.44 11.78
C ASN A 84 -4.75 -22.55 10.64
N GLN A 85 -5.99 -22.91 10.96
CA GLN A 85 -7.06 -23.01 9.97
C GLN A 85 -7.44 -21.61 9.44
N MET A 86 -7.51 -20.62 10.32
CA MET A 86 -7.79 -19.23 9.95
C MET A 86 -6.67 -18.66 9.08
N LYS A 87 -5.41 -18.92 9.45
CA LYS A 87 -4.23 -18.56 8.66
C LYS A 87 -4.34 -19.14 7.25
N SER A 88 -4.55 -20.46 7.13
CA SER A 88 -4.65 -21.13 5.82
C SER A 88 -5.78 -20.56 4.95
N ARG A 89 -6.93 -20.22 5.54
CA ARG A 89 -8.03 -19.58 4.79
C ARG A 89 -7.66 -18.18 4.33
N THR A 90 -7.02 -17.39 5.17
CA THR A 90 -6.54 -16.06 4.80
C THR A 90 -5.49 -16.13 3.70
N GLU A 91 -4.53 -17.06 3.81
CA GLU A 91 -3.52 -17.32 2.78
C GLU A 91 -4.15 -17.75 1.46
N ALA A 92 -5.23 -18.55 1.48
CA ALA A 92 -5.96 -18.92 0.27
C ALA A 92 -6.63 -17.70 -0.39
N CYS A 93 -7.26 -16.80 0.38
CA CYS A 93 -7.83 -15.55 -0.16
C CYS A 93 -6.75 -14.65 -0.77
N LEU A 94 -5.61 -14.49 -0.08
CA LEU A 94 -4.48 -13.71 -0.58
C LEU A 94 -3.84 -14.35 -1.83
N GLY A 95 -3.81 -15.68 -1.88
CA GLY A 95 -3.34 -16.44 -3.03
C GLY A 95 -4.24 -16.27 -4.26
N ASN A 96 -5.55 -16.28 -4.09
CA ASN A 96 -6.49 -16.02 -5.17
C ASN A 96 -6.29 -14.64 -5.80
N LEU A 97 -6.10 -13.61 -4.98
CA LEU A 97 -5.77 -12.26 -5.45
C LEU A 97 -4.41 -12.22 -6.16
N TYR A 98 -3.41 -12.93 -5.62
CA TYR A 98 -2.10 -13.06 -6.24
C TYR A 98 -2.19 -13.67 -7.63
N ASP A 99 -2.90 -14.79 -7.76
CA ASP A 99 -3.05 -15.52 -9.03
C ASP A 99 -3.71 -14.68 -10.12
N ARG A 100 -4.63 -13.80 -9.74
CA ARG A 100 -5.31 -12.90 -10.69
C ARG A 100 -4.49 -11.67 -11.05
N LEU A 101 -3.87 -11.02 -10.07
CA LEU A 101 -3.29 -9.69 -10.24
C LEU A 101 -1.78 -9.70 -10.45
N VAL A 102 -1.07 -10.70 -9.93
CA VAL A 102 0.40 -10.71 -9.90
C VAL A 102 1.00 -11.83 -10.73
N ARG A 103 0.47 -13.05 -10.63
CA ARG A 103 1.02 -14.22 -11.36
C ARG A 103 1.16 -13.99 -12.86
N PRO A 104 0.21 -13.36 -13.58
CA PRO A 104 0.39 -13.06 -15.00
C PRO A 104 1.58 -12.13 -15.29
N LEU A 105 1.97 -11.30 -14.31
CA LEU A 105 3.02 -10.30 -14.44
C LEU A 105 4.40 -10.82 -14.02
N GLU A 106 4.50 -11.96 -13.35
CA GLU A 106 5.70 -12.44 -12.65
C GLU A 106 6.98 -12.40 -13.50
N ARG A 107 6.88 -12.75 -14.77
CA ARG A 107 8.04 -12.78 -15.68
C ARG A 107 8.66 -11.40 -15.93
N GLN A 108 7.91 -10.33 -15.67
CA GLN A 108 8.34 -8.95 -15.83
C GLN A 108 8.73 -8.31 -14.51
N LEU A 109 8.43 -8.95 -13.37
CA LEU A 109 8.85 -8.45 -12.06
C LEU A 109 10.34 -8.69 -11.88
N SER A 110 11.09 -7.62 -11.68
CA SER A 110 12.55 -7.65 -11.51
C SER A 110 12.99 -6.74 -10.37
N GLY A 111 14.19 -7.01 -9.86
CA GLY A 111 14.79 -6.25 -8.77
C GLY A 111 14.06 -6.44 -7.43
N GLU A 112 14.50 -5.68 -6.44
CA GLU A 112 13.95 -5.74 -5.08
C GLU A 112 12.82 -4.73 -4.85
N LYS A 113 12.76 -3.65 -5.64
CA LYS A 113 11.76 -2.58 -5.52
C LYS A 113 10.57 -2.85 -6.43
N LEU A 114 9.37 -2.84 -5.84
CA LEU A 114 8.10 -2.96 -6.57
C LEU A 114 7.19 -1.77 -6.24
N VAL A 115 7.00 -0.91 -7.22
CA VAL A 115 6.07 0.23 -7.11
C VAL A 115 4.72 -0.18 -7.66
N ILE A 116 3.69 -0.11 -6.83
CA ILE A 116 2.30 -0.43 -7.19
C ILE A 116 1.49 0.86 -7.27
N VAL A 117 0.83 1.06 -8.39
CA VAL A 117 -0.14 2.13 -8.62
C VAL A 117 -1.52 1.46 -8.80
N PRO A 118 -2.33 1.36 -7.74
CA PRO A 118 -3.64 0.73 -7.80
C PRO A 118 -4.66 1.62 -8.53
N ALA A 119 -5.75 1.02 -9.03
CA ALA A 119 -6.92 1.72 -9.57
C ALA A 119 -8.20 1.18 -8.93
N GLY A 120 -9.20 2.03 -8.74
CA GLY A 120 -10.53 1.62 -8.25
C GLY A 120 -10.48 0.81 -6.96
N SER A 121 -11.16 -0.34 -6.92
CA SER A 121 -11.18 -1.22 -5.75
C SER A 121 -9.81 -1.87 -5.42
N LEU A 122 -8.83 -1.83 -6.32
CA LEU A 122 -7.49 -2.35 -6.04
C LEU A 122 -6.74 -1.55 -4.96
N TYR A 123 -7.20 -0.36 -4.58
CA TYR A 123 -6.68 0.36 -3.41
C TYR A 123 -6.89 -0.40 -2.09
N TYR A 124 -7.84 -1.33 -2.04
CA TYR A 124 -8.12 -2.16 -0.87
C TYR A 124 -7.34 -3.49 -0.88
N VAL A 125 -6.66 -3.81 -1.98
CA VAL A 125 -5.83 -5.02 -2.09
C VAL A 125 -4.52 -4.81 -1.33
N PRO A 126 -4.21 -5.64 -0.33
CA PRO A 126 -2.94 -5.57 0.38
C PRO A 126 -1.83 -6.25 -0.43
N PHE A 127 -1.36 -5.62 -1.51
CA PHE A 127 -0.38 -6.22 -2.42
C PHE A 127 0.85 -6.78 -1.71
N HIS A 128 1.36 -6.09 -0.67
CA HIS A 128 2.49 -6.54 0.12
C HIS A 128 2.24 -7.87 0.85
N ALA A 129 0.99 -8.18 1.15
CA ALA A 129 0.57 -9.39 1.85
C ALA A 129 0.09 -10.51 0.89
N LEU A 130 0.03 -10.28 -0.41
CA LEU A 130 -0.36 -11.33 -1.36
C LEU A 130 0.61 -12.51 -1.26
N PHE A 131 0.06 -13.75 -1.38
CA PHE A 131 0.78 -14.98 -1.11
C PHE A 131 0.90 -15.83 -2.38
N ASP A 132 2.11 -16.18 -2.78
CA ASP A 132 2.36 -16.96 -4.03
C ASP A 132 2.22 -18.48 -3.85
N GLY A 133 1.90 -18.93 -2.64
CA GLY A 133 1.87 -20.33 -2.22
C GLY A 133 3.07 -20.73 -1.36
N LEU A 134 4.13 -19.91 -1.33
CA LEU A 134 5.35 -20.15 -0.57
C LEU A 134 5.75 -18.94 0.26
N LYS A 135 5.64 -17.72 -0.30
CA LYS A 135 6.08 -16.46 0.29
C LYS A 135 5.05 -15.36 0.11
N TYR A 136 5.06 -14.42 1.03
CA TYR A 136 4.36 -13.16 0.85
C TYR A 136 5.16 -12.20 -0.03
N MET A 137 4.47 -11.30 -0.74
CA MET A 137 5.13 -10.32 -1.61
C MET A 137 6.18 -9.48 -0.87
N VAL A 138 5.91 -9.10 0.39
CA VAL A 138 6.84 -8.31 1.23
C VAL A 138 8.15 -9.05 1.52
N GLU A 139 8.18 -10.38 1.43
CA GLU A 139 9.40 -11.19 1.60
C GLU A 139 10.28 -11.21 0.34
N ARG A 140 9.72 -10.76 -0.79
CA ARG A 140 10.40 -10.72 -2.10
C ARG A 140 10.74 -9.31 -2.55
N PHE A 141 9.90 -8.33 -2.19
CA PHE A 141 9.96 -6.97 -2.72
C PHE A 141 9.78 -5.92 -1.63
N GLU A 142 10.56 -4.85 -1.72
CA GLU A 142 10.24 -3.56 -1.11
C GLU A 142 9.02 -2.97 -1.85
N THR A 143 7.82 -3.18 -1.30
CA THR A 143 6.57 -2.76 -1.94
C THR A 143 6.24 -1.31 -1.59
N ILE A 144 6.13 -0.46 -2.60
CA ILE A 144 5.79 0.96 -2.51
C ILE A 144 4.45 1.20 -3.17
N TYR A 145 3.53 1.88 -2.48
CA TYR A 145 2.26 2.32 -3.06
C TYR A 145 2.34 3.77 -3.50
N ALA A 146 1.85 4.05 -4.70
CA ALA A 146 1.80 5.39 -5.23
C ALA A 146 0.46 5.70 -5.92
N PRO A 147 -0.01 6.94 -5.87
CA PRO A 147 -1.27 7.31 -6.53
C PRO A 147 -1.15 7.40 -8.06
N SER A 148 0.06 7.55 -8.59
CA SER A 148 0.39 7.46 -10.02
C SER A 148 1.90 7.33 -10.20
N ALA A 149 2.34 6.82 -11.35
CA ALA A 149 3.76 6.76 -11.73
C ALA A 149 4.43 8.13 -11.71
N GLY A 150 3.71 9.19 -12.17
CA GLY A 150 4.22 10.56 -12.17
C GLY A 150 4.43 11.14 -10.78
N VAL A 151 3.51 10.89 -9.86
CA VAL A 151 3.64 11.32 -8.45
C VAL A 151 4.80 10.58 -7.78
N TRP A 152 4.87 9.25 -7.93
CA TRP A 152 5.98 8.48 -7.41
C TRP A 152 7.32 9.03 -7.89
N ARG A 153 7.48 9.21 -9.19
CA ARG A 153 8.71 9.77 -9.77
C ARG A 153 9.09 11.12 -9.16
N THR A 154 8.10 12.00 -9.01
CA THR A 154 8.34 13.34 -8.45
C THR A 154 8.76 13.29 -6.98
N LEU A 155 8.18 12.40 -6.20
CA LEU A 155 8.48 12.26 -4.77
C LEU A 155 9.81 11.54 -4.53
N ASP A 156 10.06 10.45 -5.25
CA ASP A 156 11.28 9.65 -5.11
C ASP A 156 12.53 10.42 -5.58
N ALA A 157 12.39 11.35 -6.54
CA ALA A 157 13.47 12.25 -6.96
C ALA A 157 13.82 13.34 -5.93
N ARG A 158 12.99 13.54 -4.91
CA ARG A 158 13.25 14.57 -3.89
C ARG A 158 14.34 14.10 -2.93
N PRO A 159 15.34 14.95 -2.65
CA PRO A 159 16.31 14.61 -1.62
C PRO A 159 15.61 14.47 -0.26
N PRO A 160 16.06 13.53 0.58
CA PRO A 160 15.57 13.44 1.96
C PRO A 160 15.74 14.78 2.66
N ARG A 161 14.68 15.28 3.27
CA ARG A 161 14.75 16.49 4.11
C ARG A 161 14.82 16.04 5.56
N PRO A 162 15.74 16.57 6.35
CA PRO A 162 15.77 16.29 7.78
C PRO A 162 14.48 16.80 8.41
N ILE A 163 13.92 16.02 9.29
CA ILE A 163 12.78 16.43 10.12
C ILE A 163 13.33 17.36 11.20
N GLU A 164 13.06 18.66 11.11
CA GLU A 164 13.56 19.63 12.09
C GLU A 164 12.60 19.80 13.27
N ASN A 165 11.29 19.77 13.01
CA ASN A 165 10.24 19.92 13.98
C ASN A 165 9.13 18.89 13.72
N SER A 166 8.51 18.41 14.79
CA SER A 166 7.43 17.42 14.69
C SER A 166 6.21 17.87 15.48
N LEU A 167 5.04 17.78 14.85
CA LEU A 167 3.76 17.93 15.54
C LEU A 167 3.14 16.55 15.74
N LEU A 168 2.89 16.19 16.98
CA LEU A 168 2.20 14.98 17.37
C LEU A 168 0.80 15.37 17.87
N MET A 169 -0.23 14.83 17.25
CA MET A 169 -1.61 15.03 17.69
C MET A 169 -2.20 13.68 18.08
N ALA A 170 -2.76 13.60 19.29
CA ALA A 170 -3.32 12.38 19.83
C ALA A 170 -4.69 12.64 20.46
N PHE A 171 -5.64 11.79 20.12
CA PHE A 171 -6.94 11.75 20.78
C PHE A 171 -7.21 10.30 21.19
N ALA A 172 -7.17 10.03 22.49
CA ALA A 172 -7.50 8.74 23.05
C ALA A 172 -8.96 8.74 23.53
N ASP A 173 -9.68 7.67 23.29
CA ASP A 173 -10.98 7.37 23.88
C ASP A 173 -11.00 5.93 24.42
N GLU A 174 -12.14 5.51 24.97
CA GLU A 174 -12.30 4.18 25.55
C GLU A 174 -12.06 3.04 24.53
N ARG A 175 -12.21 3.31 23.22
CA ARG A 175 -12.03 2.33 22.14
C ARG A 175 -10.59 2.19 21.69
N ILE A 176 -9.76 3.22 21.94
CA ILE A 176 -8.35 3.26 21.53
C ILE A 176 -7.43 3.70 22.69
N PRO A 177 -7.43 2.97 23.81
CA PRO A 177 -6.73 3.37 25.03
C PRO A 177 -5.20 3.39 24.88
N LEU A 178 -4.63 2.67 23.90
CA LEU A 178 -3.19 2.56 23.69
C LEU A 178 -2.57 3.77 22.97
N VAL A 179 -3.36 4.70 22.46
CA VAL A 179 -2.86 5.90 21.74
C VAL A 179 -1.89 6.71 22.58
N GLU A 180 -2.10 6.83 23.89
CA GLU A 180 -1.17 7.57 24.76
C GLU A 180 0.19 6.87 24.86
N THR A 181 0.20 5.55 24.94
CA THR A 181 1.43 4.74 24.96
C THR A 181 2.18 4.85 23.63
N GLU A 182 1.47 4.77 22.52
CA GLU A 182 2.02 4.92 21.18
C GLU A 182 2.65 6.30 20.98
N ILE A 183 1.92 7.36 21.32
CA ILE A 183 2.41 8.74 21.20
C ILE A 183 3.66 8.97 22.09
N ALA A 184 3.69 8.41 23.29
CA ALA A 184 4.86 8.50 24.15
C ALA A 184 6.09 7.82 23.55
N ALA A 185 5.90 6.70 22.85
CA ALA A 185 6.97 6.02 22.12
C ALA A 185 7.45 6.85 20.92
N ILE A 186 6.55 7.35 20.08
CA ILE A 186 6.87 8.15 18.89
C ILE A 186 7.59 9.46 19.32
N ARG A 187 7.16 10.09 20.40
CA ARG A 187 7.77 11.33 20.92
C ARG A 187 9.27 11.20 21.19
N ARG A 188 9.74 10.01 21.53
CA ARG A 188 11.17 9.74 21.79
C ARG A 188 12.00 9.62 20.50
N LEU A 189 11.34 9.37 19.38
CA LEU A 189 11.98 9.09 18.09
C LEU A 189 12.06 10.31 17.16
N VAL A 190 11.21 11.32 17.40
CA VAL A 190 11.14 12.49 16.52
C VAL A 190 11.79 13.72 17.14
N PRO A 191 12.41 14.61 16.34
CA PRO A 191 13.06 15.81 16.84
C PRO A 191 12.04 16.88 17.24
N LYS A 192 12.33 17.63 18.31
CA LYS A 192 11.57 18.77 18.80
C LYS A 192 10.05 18.56 18.78
N PRO A 193 9.53 17.51 19.43
CA PRO A 193 8.12 17.17 19.37
C PRO A 193 7.24 18.18 20.09
N ARG A 194 6.29 18.78 19.38
CA ARG A 194 5.16 19.51 19.95
C ARG A 194 3.99 18.53 20.07
N LEU A 195 3.58 18.25 21.30
CA LEU A 195 2.46 17.32 21.56
C LEU A 195 1.17 18.11 21.82
N LEU A 196 0.12 17.76 21.09
CA LEU A 196 -1.26 18.16 21.33
C LEU A 196 -2.08 16.90 21.61
N SER A 197 -2.62 16.77 22.83
CA SER A 197 -3.41 15.60 23.22
C SER A 197 -4.75 15.98 23.83
N GLY A 198 -5.74 15.08 23.72
CA GLY A 198 -7.09 15.24 24.23
C GLY A 198 -7.74 16.54 23.74
N ALA A 199 -8.27 17.36 24.64
CA ALA A 199 -8.95 18.62 24.32
C ALA A 199 -8.05 19.66 23.63
N LYS A 200 -6.72 19.51 23.66
CA LYS A 200 -5.78 20.39 22.95
C LYS A 200 -5.54 19.97 21.49
N ALA A 201 -5.92 18.78 21.10
CA ALA A 201 -5.81 18.25 19.73
C ALA A 201 -6.98 18.77 18.88
N THR A 202 -7.01 20.08 18.62
CA THR A 202 -8.06 20.75 17.85
C THR A 202 -7.56 21.12 16.46
N PHE A 203 -8.50 21.28 15.51
CA PHE A 203 -8.17 21.78 14.17
C PHE A 203 -7.48 23.15 14.22
N SER A 204 -7.96 24.06 15.07
CA SER A 204 -7.35 25.40 15.26
C SER A 204 -5.92 25.36 15.79
N ALA A 205 -5.54 24.32 16.51
CA ALA A 205 -4.18 24.16 17.03
C ALA A 205 -3.24 23.48 16.00
N PHE A 206 -3.80 22.89 14.93
CA PHE A 206 -3.08 22.32 13.82
C PHE A 206 -2.72 23.37 12.75
N VAL A 207 -3.60 24.35 12.50
CA VAL A 207 -3.43 25.46 11.54
C VAL A 207 -2.60 26.58 12.17
#